data_f4b4ccbd9ff1a356bc174412cfd08793
#
_entry.id   f4b4ccbd9ff1a356bc174412cfd08793
#
_cell.length_a   1.000
_cell.length_b   1.000
_cell.length_c   1.000
_cell.angle_alpha   90.00
_cell.angle_beta   90.00
_cell.angle_gamma   90.00
#
_symmetry.space_group_name_H-M   'P 1'
#
loop_
_entity.id
_entity.type
_entity.pdbx_description
1 polymer ?
#
loop_
_entity_poly.entity_id
_entity_poly.type
_entity_poly.pdbx_seq_one_letter_code
_entity_poly.pdbx_strand_id
1 'polypeptide(L)'
;MKTDRIERQLDFFVNKKSHHVYRQAAEDPHTLANDFAARGLDDMTRSVERLRYVLAKETPVVFPDEHITLLRTVRTIPEIHTTQEDERLHKTHAFHEIGRVFNMCPDYGMLMADGFTGKVQKIRAQLEKAKTAEQREFLQAMLDVLDIVTSFVARYREEAVRVGNQTVADLLSRVPSNAPQTLLEALQFLRILHYAMWCNGNYHNT
;
A
#
# COMPACT_ATOMS: atom_id res chain seq x y z
N MET A 1 21.40 2.60 26.69
CA MET A 1 20.49 1.59 27.28
C MET A 1 19.29 1.48 26.34
N LYS A 2 18.98 0.30 25.85
CA LYS A 2 17.80 0.08 25.01
C LYS A 2 16.57 0.12 25.89
N THR A 3 15.50 0.77 25.45
CA THR A 3 14.22 0.75 26.16
C THR A 3 13.47 -0.54 25.81
N ASP A 4 12.55 -0.99 26.68
CA ASP A 4 11.69 -2.16 26.45
C ASP A 4 10.93 -2.07 25.12
N ARG A 5 10.58 -0.85 24.70
CA ARG A 5 9.97 -0.56 23.38
C ARG A 5 10.90 -0.96 22.25
N ILE A 6 12.17 -0.53 22.30
CA ILE A 6 13.16 -0.86 21.27
C ILE A 6 13.43 -2.36 21.25
N GLU A 7 13.48 -3.00 22.39
CA GLU A 7 13.70 -4.45 22.46
C GLU A 7 12.54 -5.25 21.87
N ARG A 8 11.28 -4.85 22.12
CA ARG A 8 10.10 -5.48 21.49
C ARG A 8 10.10 -5.28 19.96
N GLN A 9 10.45 -4.09 19.48
CA GLN A 9 10.54 -3.83 18.05
C GLN A 9 11.67 -4.64 17.41
N LEU A 10 12.84 -4.72 18.05
CA LEU A 10 13.94 -5.55 17.57
C LEU A 10 13.55 -7.03 17.50
N ASP A 11 12.85 -7.53 18.53
CA ASP A 11 12.38 -8.91 18.54
C ASP A 11 11.41 -9.16 17.38
N PHE A 12 10.45 -8.26 17.18
CA PHE A 12 9.50 -8.38 16.08
C PHE A 12 10.19 -8.33 14.71
N PHE A 13 11.07 -7.34 14.49
CA PHE A 13 11.67 -7.12 13.17
C PHE A 13 12.84 -8.06 12.88
N VAL A 14 13.71 -8.29 13.84
CA VAL A 14 14.98 -9.00 13.63
C VAL A 14 14.88 -10.46 14.00
N ASN A 15 14.37 -10.76 15.21
CA ASN A 15 14.38 -12.13 15.71
C ASN A 15 13.25 -12.97 15.12
N LYS A 16 12.02 -12.46 15.18
CA LYS A 16 10.83 -13.16 14.64
C LYS A 16 10.66 -12.99 13.16
N LYS A 17 11.38 -12.02 12.55
CA LYS A 17 11.27 -11.71 11.12
C LYS A 17 9.80 -11.54 10.69
N SER A 18 9.00 -10.96 11.57
CA SER A 18 7.56 -10.78 11.34
C SER A 18 7.26 -9.65 10.36
N HIS A 19 8.24 -8.77 10.13
CA HIS A 19 8.19 -7.81 9.04
C HIS A 19 8.67 -8.48 7.76
N HIS A 20 8.25 -7.95 6.64
CA HIS A 20 8.68 -8.46 5.36
C HIS A 20 9.98 -7.80 4.90
N VAL A 21 11.06 -8.55 4.84
CA VAL A 21 12.31 -8.16 4.17
C VAL A 21 12.65 -9.11 3.02
N TYR A 22 12.16 -10.34 3.05
CA TYR A 22 12.52 -11.35 2.08
C TYR A 22 11.30 -12.04 1.51
N ARG A 23 11.26 -12.20 0.20
CA ARG A 23 10.32 -13.10 -0.47
C ARG A 23 10.58 -14.52 0.03
N GLN A 24 9.86 -14.95 1.05
CA GLN A 24 9.75 -16.37 1.36
C GLN A 24 8.51 -16.87 0.67
N ALA A 25 8.69 -17.74 -0.30
CA ALA A 25 7.63 -18.38 -1.04
C ALA A 25 6.85 -19.31 -0.10
N ALA A 26 5.84 -18.76 0.58
CA ALA A 26 4.83 -19.56 1.27
C ALA A 26 3.63 -19.85 0.37
N GLU A 27 3.51 -19.13 -0.76
CA GLU A 27 2.45 -19.27 -1.76
C GLU A 27 3.09 -19.19 -3.15
N ASP A 28 2.47 -19.83 -4.12
CA ASP A 28 2.85 -19.65 -5.52
C ASP A 28 2.74 -18.18 -5.91
N PRO A 29 3.85 -17.51 -6.27
CA PRO A 29 3.86 -16.10 -6.60
C PRO A 29 2.97 -15.76 -7.81
N HIS A 30 2.66 -16.73 -8.66
CA HIS A 30 1.86 -16.55 -9.86
C HIS A 30 0.37 -16.89 -9.70
N THR A 31 -0.10 -17.21 -8.48
CA THR A 31 -1.53 -17.56 -8.28
C THR A 31 -2.45 -16.44 -8.77
N LEU A 32 -2.21 -15.19 -8.42
CA LEU A 32 -3.00 -14.04 -8.89
C LEU A 32 -2.83 -13.83 -10.40
N ALA A 33 -1.60 -13.93 -10.90
CA ALA A 33 -1.32 -13.75 -12.33
C ALA A 33 -2.11 -14.71 -13.20
N ASN A 34 -2.21 -15.98 -12.81
CA ASN A 34 -2.98 -16.98 -13.52
C ASN A 34 -4.48 -16.68 -13.49
N ASP A 35 -5.03 -16.28 -12.35
CA ASP A 35 -6.44 -15.85 -12.25
C ASP A 35 -6.71 -14.60 -13.10
N PHE A 36 -5.85 -13.61 -13.04
CA PHE A 36 -5.98 -12.38 -13.80
C PHE A 36 -5.90 -12.59 -15.30
N ALA A 37 -4.99 -13.47 -15.75
CA ALA A 37 -4.90 -13.85 -17.16
C ALA A 37 -6.15 -14.59 -17.63
N ALA A 38 -6.67 -15.53 -16.85
CA ALA A 38 -7.89 -16.27 -17.15
C ALA A 38 -9.12 -15.35 -17.26
N ARG A 39 -9.16 -14.27 -16.47
CA ARG A 39 -10.21 -13.25 -16.49
C ARG A 39 -9.99 -12.16 -17.54
N GLY A 40 -8.86 -12.14 -18.21
CA GLY A 40 -8.52 -11.14 -19.22
C GLY A 40 -8.38 -9.72 -18.65
N LEU A 41 -7.93 -9.57 -17.41
CA LEU A 41 -7.79 -8.26 -16.78
C LEU A 41 -6.62 -7.48 -17.37
N ASP A 42 -6.83 -6.17 -17.56
CA ASP A 42 -5.78 -5.23 -17.92
C ASP A 42 -4.83 -4.92 -16.74
N ASP A 43 -3.68 -4.32 -17.03
CA ASP A 43 -2.62 -4.08 -16.04
C ASP A 43 -3.05 -3.13 -14.91
N MET A 44 -3.90 -2.16 -15.20
CA MET A 44 -4.39 -1.22 -14.20
C MET A 44 -5.32 -1.95 -13.21
N THR A 45 -6.27 -2.71 -13.72
CA THR A 45 -7.18 -3.54 -12.90
C THR A 45 -6.41 -4.56 -12.09
N ARG A 46 -5.43 -5.25 -12.68
CA ARG A 46 -4.55 -6.20 -11.97
C ARG A 46 -3.79 -5.53 -10.81
N SER A 47 -3.31 -4.30 -11.02
CA SER A 47 -2.59 -3.55 -9.98
C SER A 47 -3.50 -3.19 -8.80
N VAL A 48 -4.73 -2.74 -9.06
CA VAL A 48 -5.73 -2.45 -8.03
C VAL A 48 -6.11 -3.71 -7.26
N GLU A 49 -6.40 -4.80 -7.97
CA GLU A 49 -6.78 -6.08 -7.35
C GLU A 49 -5.64 -6.70 -6.54
N ARG A 50 -4.38 -6.57 -6.98
CA ARG A 50 -3.23 -6.99 -6.19
C ARG A 50 -3.12 -6.20 -4.88
N LEU A 51 -3.28 -4.87 -4.95
CA LEU A 51 -3.25 -4.03 -3.75
C LEU A 51 -4.36 -4.45 -2.77
N ARG A 52 -5.58 -4.65 -3.26
CA ARG A 52 -6.71 -5.14 -2.47
C ARG A 52 -6.39 -6.47 -1.80
N TYR A 53 -5.87 -7.43 -2.55
CA TYR A 53 -5.51 -8.75 -2.06
C TYR A 53 -4.42 -8.69 -0.98
N VAL A 54 -3.34 -7.96 -1.23
CA VAL A 54 -2.21 -7.85 -0.29
C VAL A 54 -2.64 -7.18 1.00
N LEU A 55 -3.36 -6.04 0.91
CA LEU A 55 -3.81 -5.33 2.11
C LEU A 55 -4.89 -6.11 2.88
N ALA A 56 -5.73 -6.89 2.22
CA ALA A 56 -6.70 -7.75 2.90
C ALA A 56 -6.03 -8.87 3.73
N LYS A 57 -4.91 -9.40 3.25
CA LYS A 57 -4.13 -10.44 3.96
C LYS A 57 -3.26 -9.89 5.09
N GLU A 58 -3.02 -8.59 5.11
CA GLU A 58 -2.24 -7.98 6.17
C GLU A 58 -2.97 -8.10 7.52
N THR A 59 -2.25 -8.61 8.52
CA THR A 59 -2.75 -8.65 9.89
C THR A 59 -2.26 -7.40 10.62
N PRO A 60 -3.14 -6.50 11.06
CA PRO A 60 -2.74 -5.32 11.81
C PRO A 60 -1.97 -5.70 13.07
N VAL A 61 -0.82 -5.04 13.28
CA VAL A 61 -0.02 -5.16 14.49
C VAL A 61 0.29 -3.76 14.98
N VAL A 62 -0.13 -3.45 16.19
CA VAL A 62 0.13 -2.18 16.87
C VAL A 62 0.67 -2.49 18.27
N PHE A 63 1.80 -1.87 18.64
CA PHE A 63 2.29 -1.95 20.01
C PHE A 63 1.69 -0.85 20.88
N PRO A 64 1.44 -1.13 22.18
CA PRO A 64 0.80 -0.17 23.07
C PRO A 64 1.53 1.18 23.21
N ASP A 65 2.83 1.19 22.95
CA ASP A 65 3.73 2.33 23.16
C ASP A 65 4.44 2.81 21.88
N GLU A 66 3.98 2.41 20.70
CA GLU A 66 4.52 2.95 19.46
C GLU A 66 3.87 4.30 19.11
N HIS A 67 4.61 5.12 18.34
CA HIS A 67 4.15 6.44 17.92
C HIS A 67 3.75 6.48 16.45
N ILE A 68 4.30 5.59 15.65
CA ILE A 68 4.00 5.42 14.22
C ILE A 68 3.82 3.94 13.97
N THR A 69 2.75 3.58 13.30
CA THR A 69 2.39 2.20 13.03
C THR A 69 2.49 1.81 11.56
N LEU A 70 1.91 0.69 11.19
CA LEU A 70 1.98 -0.05 9.94
C LEU A 70 3.24 -0.89 9.85
N LEU A 71 3.31 -1.85 10.76
CA LEU A 71 4.30 -2.92 10.72
C LEU A 71 3.83 -3.97 9.71
N ARG A 72 4.68 -4.29 8.74
CA ARG A 72 4.34 -5.24 7.67
C ARG A 72 4.35 -6.67 8.18
N THR A 73 3.25 -7.38 7.98
CA THR A 73 3.13 -8.81 8.28
C THR A 73 3.01 -9.67 7.02
N VAL A 74 2.57 -9.12 5.91
CA VAL A 74 2.58 -9.81 4.62
C VAL A 74 4.02 -10.02 4.13
N ARG A 75 4.34 -11.26 3.77
CA ARG A 75 5.70 -11.67 3.40
C ARG A 75 5.94 -11.73 1.90
N THR A 76 4.89 -11.86 1.11
CA THR A 76 4.99 -12.04 -0.34
C THR A 76 4.06 -11.08 -1.05
N ILE A 77 4.56 -10.42 -2.09
CA ILE A 77 3.74 -9.66 -3.02
C ILE A 77 3.57 -10.55 -4.26
N PRO A 78 2.34 -10.96 -4.57
CA PRO A 78 2.08 -11.81 -5.72
C PRO A 78 2.42 -11.09 -7.03
N GLU A 79 2.81 -11.86 -8.03
CA GLU A 79 2.98 -11.38 -9.39
C GLU A 79 1.61 -11.10 -10.04
N ILE A 80 1.54 -10.13 -10.93
CA ILE A 80 0.32 -9.78 -11.67
C ILE A 80 0.34 -10.28 -13.11
N HIS A 81 1.51 -10.68 -13.59
CA HIS A 81 1.69 -11.29 -14.91
C HIS A 81 2.18 -12.72 -14.78
N THR A 82 1.71 -13.58 -15.67
CA THR A 82 2.24 -14.93 -15.81
C THR A 82 3.66 -14.90 -16.37
N THR A 83 4.41 -15.98 -16.20
CA THR A 83 5.78 -16.09 -16.78
C THR A 83 5.76 -15.82 -18.29
N GLN A 84 4.76 -16.30 -19.00
CA GLN A 84 4.64 -16.09 -20.45
C GLN A 84 4.35 -14.62 -20.81
N GLU A 85 3.51 -13.94 -20.03
CA GLU A 85 3.25 -12.51 -20.20
C GLU A 85 4.51 -11.70 -19.91
N ASP A 86 5.26 -12.02 -18.85
CA ASP A 86 6.51 -11.37 -18.51
C ASP A 86 7.56 -11.52 -19.60
N GLU A 87 7.75 -12.74 -20.14
CA GLU A 87 8.65 -12.98 -21.27
C GLU A 87 8.28 -12.13 -22.49
N ARG A 88 6.99 -12.00 -22.78
CA ARG A 88 6.51 -11.16 -23.88
C ARG A 88 6.82 -9.68 -23.63
N LEU A 89 6.54 -9.19 -22.42
CA LEU A 89 6.76 -7.79 -22.04
C LEU A 89 8.25 -7.43 -22.07
N HIS A 90 9.13 -8.35 -21.69
CA HIS A 90 10.59 -8.18 -21.84
C HIS A 90 11.00 -8.13 -23.32
N LYS A 91 10.52 -9.06 -24.15
CA LYS A 91 10.86 -9.11 -25.58
C LYS A 91 10.39 -7.85 -26.33
N THR A 92 9.31 -7.22 -25.89
CA THR A 92 8.79 -5.99 -26.49
C THR A 92 9.35 -4.72 -25.86
N HIS A 93 10.31 -4.84 -24.92
CA HIS A 93 10.86 -3.72 -24.15
C HIS A 93 9.78 -2.88 -23.41
N ALA A 94 8.63 -3.47 -23.12
CA ALA A 94 7.60 -2.86 -22.31
C ALA A 94 7.97 -2.80 -20.82
N PHE A 95 8.91 -3.67 -20.38
CA PHE A 95 9.53 -3.63 -19.07
C PHE A 95 10.98 -3.19 -19.18
N HIS A 96 11.47 -2.59 -18.09
CA HIS A 96 12.88 -2.27 -17.97
C HIS A 96 13.75 -3.54 -17.98
N GLU A 97 14.92 -3.51 -18.62
CA GLU A 97 15.82 -4.66 -18.80
C GLU A 97 16.27 -5.32 -17.48
N ILE A 98 16.31 -4.57 -16.38
CA ILE A 98 16.71 -5.04 -15.05
C ILE A 98 15.50 -5.60 -14.26
N GLY A 99 14.33 -5.72 -14.89
CA GLY A 99 13.09 -6.18 -14.27
C GLY A 99 12.19 -5.03 -13.80
N ARG A 100 11.25 -5.34 -12.94
CA ARG A 100 10.25 -4.41 -12.43
C ARG A 100 10.84 -3.48 -11.37
N VAL A 101 11.71 -2.59 -11.77
CA VAL A 101 12.27 -1.57 -10.87
C VAL A 101 11.43 -0.31 -11.00
N PHE A 102 10.53 -0.10 -10.06
CA PHE A 102 9.78 1.13 -9.94
C PHE A 102 10.48 2.05 -8.93
N ASN A 103 11.45 2.81 -9.43
CA ASN A 103 12.08 3.89 -8.67
C ASN A 103 11.29 5.17 -8.93
N MET A 104 10.08 5.26 -8.41
CA MET A 104 9.29 6.49 -8.49
C MET A 104 9.41 7.26 -7.18
N CYS A 105 9.72 8.54 -7.29
CA CYS A 105 9.57 9.48 -6.21
C CYS A 105 8.20 10.16 -6.36
N PRO A 106 7.17 9.78 -5.58
CA PRO A 106 5.87 10.41 -5.66
C PRO A 106 5.92 11.85 -5.13
N ASP A 107 5.03 12.68 -5.61
CA ASP A 107 4.80 13.99 -5.02
C ASP A 107 4.00 13.83 -3.70
N TYR A 108 4.71 13.51 -2.63
CA TYR A 108 4.14 13.39 -1.29
C TYR A 108 3.50 14.69 -0.82
N GLY A 109 4.08 15.84 -1.18
CA GLY A 109 3.54 17.16 -0.81
C GLY A 109 2.15 17.37 -1.40
N MET A 110 1.97 17.05 -2.67
CA MET A 110 0.67 17.14 -3.33
C MET A 110 -0.37 16.20 -2.68
N LEU A 111 0.02 14.98 -2.33
CA LEU A 111 -0.89 14.01 -1.70
C LEU A 111 -1.29 14.46 -0.30
N MET A 112 -0.34 14.93 0.50
CA MET A 112 -0.57 15.34 1.88
C MET A 112 -1.33 16.66 1.98
N ALA A 113 -1.16 17.59 1.04
CA ALA A 113 -1.80 18.90 1.08
C ALA A 113 -3.33 18.84 1.15
N ASP A 114 -3.93 17.85 0.49
CA ASP A 114 -5.38 17.69 0.44
C ASP A 114 -5.90 16.58 1.37
N GLY A 115 -5.05 15.64 1.75
CA GLY A 115 -5.48 14.36 2.28
C GLY A 115 -6.30 13.54 1.26
N PHE A 116 -6.68 12.33 1.63
CA PHE A 116 -7.47 11.48 0.73
C PHE A 116 -8.87 12.02 0.46
N THR A 117 -9.50 12.67 1.45
CA THR A 117 -10.83 13.30 1.26
C THR A 117 -10.79 14.34 0.15
N GLY A 118 -9.82 15.24 0.18
CA GLY A 118 -9.67 16.25 -0.87
C GLY A 118 -9.32 15.64 -2.24
N LYS A 119 -8.51 14.57 -2.25
CA LYS A 119 -8.23 13.84 -3.50
C LYS A 119 -9.46 13.18 -4.09
N VAL A 120 -10.28 12.50 -3.26
CA VAL A 120 -11.54 11.89 -3.69
C VAL A 120 -12.46 12.95 -4.33
N GLN A 121 -12.58 14.13 -3.71
CA GLN A 121 -13.41 15.23 -4.27
C GLN A 121 -12.89 15.67 -5.64
N LYS A 122 -11.57 15.88 -5.77
CA LYS A 122 -10.94 16.28 -7.05
C LYS A 122 -11.11 15.20 -8.13
N ILE A 123 -10.93 13.94 -7.79
CA ILE A 123 -11.09 12.82 -8.74
C ILE A 123 -12.56 12.71 -9.19
N ARG A 124 -13.52 12.78 -8.29
CA ARG A 124 -14.95 12.76 -8.62
C ARG A 124 -15.34 13.91 -9.55
N ALA A 125 -14.86 15.11 -9.30
CA ALA A 125 -15.08 16.26 -10.17
C ALA A 125 -14.48 16.09 -11.58
N GLN A 126 -13.39 15.34 -11.71
CA GLN A 126 -12.82 14.98 -13.03
C GLN A 126 -13.62 13.83 -13.68
N LEU A 127 -14.10 12.89 -12.90
CA LEU A 127 -14.91 11.76 -13.38
C LEU A 127 -16.20 12.26 -14.08
N GLU A 128 -16.84 13.29 -13.52
CA GLU A 128 -18.00 13.96 -14.15
C GLU A 128 -17.68 14.57 -15.52
N LYS A 129 -16.43 14.97 -15.75
CA LYS A 129 -15.97 15.58 -16.99
C LYS A 129 -15.34 14.58 -17.97
N ALA A 130 -15.16 13.34 -17.58
CA ALA A 130 -14.52 12.31 -18.36
C ALA A 130 -15.32 12.00 -19.64
N LYS A 131 -14.64 12.06 -20.78
CA LYS A 131 -15.26 11.91 -22.11
C LYS A 131 -15.14 10.49 -22.65
N THR A 132 -14.07 9.76 -22.27
CA THR A 132 -13.80 8.40 -22.77
C THR A 132 -14.00 7.36 -21.67
N ALA A 133 -14.21 6.12 -22.06
CA ALA A 133 -14.27 4.99 -21.13
C ALA A 133 -12.96 4.84 -20.35
N GLU A 134 -11.82 4.92 -21.07
CA GLU A 134 -10.48 4.82 -20.49
C GLU A 134 -10.24 5.87 -19.39
N GLN A 135 -10.66 7.13 -19.63
CA GLN A 135 -10.56 8.17 -18.60
C GLN A 135 -11.39 7.83 -17.36
N ARG A 136 -12.60 7.30 -17.56
CA ARG A 136 -13.47 6.90 -16.44
C ARG A 136 -12.88 5.74 -15.65
N GLU A 137 -12.40 4.73 -16.33
CA GLU A 137 -11.77 3.56 -15.74
C GLU A 137 -10.55 3.94 -14.91
N PHE A 138 -9.67 4.80 -15.46
CA PHE A 138 -8.50 5.29 -14.74
C PHE A 138 -8.87 6.07 -13.47
N LEU A 139 -9.83 7.00 -13.56
CA LEU A 139 -10.28 7.78 -12.41
C LEU A 139 -10.99 6.92 -11.37
N GLN A 140 -11.75 5.91 -11.82
CA GLN A 140 -12.35 4.95 -10.91
C GLN A 140 -11.30 4.11 -10.19
N ALA A 141 -10.28 3.62 -10.90
CA ALA A 141 -9.17 2.89 -10.29
C ALA A 141 -8.45 3.73 -9.22
N MET A 142 -8.28 5.04 -9.45
CA MET A 142 -7.72 5.94 -8.42
C MET A 142 -8.62 6.01 -7.18
N LEU A 143 -9.95 6.10 -7.35
CA LEU A 143 -10.89 6.08 -6.21
C LEU A 143 -10.82 4.76 -5.45
N ASP A 144 -10.75 3.64 -6.17
CA ASP A 144 -10.67 2.31 -5.57
C ASP A 144 -9.39 2.13 -4.75
N VAL A 145 -8.24 2.63 -5.24
CA VAL A 145 -6.98 2.61 -4.49
C VAL A 145 -7.11 3.40 -3.18
N LEU A 146 -7.70 4.60 -3.22
CA LEU A 146 -7.87 5.41 -2.01
C LEU A 146 -8.81 4.73 -1.01
N ASP A 147 -9.88 4.09 -1.48
CA ASP A 147 -10.81 3.34 -0.64
C ASP A 147 -10.16 2.11 -0.01
N ILE A 148 -9.41 1.33 -0.78
CA ILE A 148 -8.66 0.16 -0.30
C ILE A 148 -7.70 0.56 0.83
N VAL A 149 -6.91 1.63 0.63
CA VAL A 149 -5.95 2.09 1.63
C VAL A 149 -6.68 2.65 2.86
N THR A 150 -7.77 3.38 2.68
CA THR A 150 -8.57 3.91 3.80
C THR A 150 -9.15 2.77 4.65
N SER A 151 -9.72 1.75 4.01
CA SER A 151 -10.25 0.57 4.69
C SER A 151 -9.17 -0.20 5.45
N PHE A 152 -7.98 -0.29 4.87
CA PHE A 152 -6.82 -0.90 5.52
C PHE A 152 -6.38 -0.12 6.78
N VAL A 153 -6.31 1.21 6.69
CA VAL A 153 -5.95 2.08 7.82
C VAL A 153 -6.99 1.99 8.94
N ALA A 154 -8.27 1.86 8.59
CA ALA A 154 -9.34 1.67 9.59
C ALA A 154 -9.10 0.42 10.46
N ARG A 155 -8.66 -0.70 9.86
CA ARG A 155 -8.31 -1.92 10.60
C ARG A 155 -7.14 -1.71 11.57
N TYR A 156 -6.12 -0.95 11.18
CA TYR A 156 -5.02 -0.58 12.07
C TYR A 156 -5.48 0.33 13.22
N ARG A 157 -6.42 1.24 12.93
CA ARG A 157 -7.03 2.07 13.98
C ARG A 157 -7.80 1.22 14.99
N GLU A 158 -8.59 0.25 14.54
CA GLU A 158 -9.30 -0.70 15.41
C GLU A 158 -8.33 -1.48 16.30
N GLU A 159 -7.23 -1.96 15.73
CA GLU A 159 -6.19 -2.64 16.48
C GLU A 159 -5.51 -1.71 17.50
N ALA A 160 -5.24 -0.45 17.16
CA ALA A 160 -4.69 0.54 18.09
C ALA A 160 -5.62 0.76 19.30
N VAL A 161 -6.92 0.87 19.06
CA VAL A 161 -7.93 0.94 20.13
C VAL A 161 -7.91 -0.33 20.99
N ARG A 162 -7.86 -1.50 20.33
CA ARG A 162 -7.85 -2.81 21.03
C ARG A 162 -6.66 -2.97 21.97
N VAL A 163 -5.49 -2.50 21.60
CA VAL A 163 -4.26 -2.58 22.42
C VAL A 163 -4.09 -1.40 23.37
N GLY A 164 -5.01 -0.44 23.38
CA GLY A 164 -4.97 0.75 24.23
C GLY A 164 -3.99 1.84 23.79
N ASN A 165 -3.53 1.83 22.54
CA ASN A 165 -2.68 2.89 21.99
C ASN A 165 -3.54 4.04 21.42
N GLN A 166 -3.99 4.92 22.30
CA GLN A 166 -4.84 6.06 21.92
C GLN A 166 -4.12 7.03 20.97
N THR A 167 -2.83 7.23 21.13
CA THR A 167 -2.02 8.11 20.26
C THR A 167 -2.10 7.67 18.81
N VAL A 168 -1.86 6.41 18.54
CA VAL A 168 -1.96 5.85 17.16
C VAL A 168 -3.40 5.84 16.68
N ALA A 169 -4.38 5.51 17.53
CA ALA A 169 -5.79 5.53 17.17
C ALA A 169 -6.23 6.93 16.72
N ASP A 170 -5.82 7.98 17.42
CA ASP A 170 -6.13 9.37 17.08
C ASP A 170 -5.44 9.81 15.79
N LEU A 171 -4.16 9.46 15.58
CA LEU A 171 -3.45 9.71 14.33
C LEU A 171 -4.19 9.08 13.14
N LEU A 172 -4.53 7.80 13.23
CA LEU A 172 -5.20 7.06 12.17
C LEU A 172 -6.68 7.47 11.97
N SER A 173 -7.27 8.19 12.92
CA SER A 173 -8.58 8.83 12.72
C SER A 173 -8.52 10.08 11.83
N ARG A 174 -7.35 10.70 11.72
CA ARG A 174 -7.13 11.94 10.97
C ARG A 174 -6.47 11.69 9.64
N VAL A 175 -5.37 10.95 9.63
CA VAL A 175 -4.62 10.65 8.40
C VAL A 175 -4.83 9.19 7.97
N PRO A 176 -4.95 8.92 6.67
CA PRO A 176 -4.66 9.79 5.53
C PRO A 176 -5.85 10.63 5.05
N SER A 177 -7.00 10.57 5.73
CA SER A 177 -8.23 11.25 5.28
C SER A 177 -8.06 12.77 5.17
N ASN A 178 -7.39 13.38 6.15
CA ASN A 178 -7.15 14.82 6.18
C ASN A 178 -5.68 15.14 5.95
N ALA A 179 -5.40 16.39 5.55
CA ALA A 179 -4.05 16.92 5.53
C ALA A 179 -3.41 16.87 6.93
N PRO A 180 -2.15 16.43 7.07
CA PRO A 180 -1.47 16.39 8.35
C PRO A 180 -1.22 17.82 8.88
N GLN A 181 -1.42 18.04 10.17
CA GLN A 181 -1.21 19.30 10.83
C GLN A 181 -0.01 19.28 11.78
N THR A 182 0.50 18.12 12.10
CA THR A 182 1.66 17.92 12.96
C THR A 182 2.72 17.07 12.27
N LEU A 183 3.96 17.14 12.74
CA LEU A 183 5.04 16.29 12.23
C LEU A 183 4.70 14.81 12.39
N LEU A 184 4.08 14.41 13.50
CA LEU A 184 3.73 13.01 13.74
C LEU A 184 2.65 12.52 12.77
N GLU A 185 1.65 13.35 12.47
CA GLU A 185 0.65 13.06 11.44
C GLU A 185 1.29 12.95 10.05
N ALA A 186 2.22 13.86 9.71
CA ALA A 186 2.93 13.79 8.42
C ALA A 186 3.76 12.53 8.28
N LEU A 187 4.50 12.11 9.30
CA LEU A 187 5.28 10.88 9.33
C LEU A 187 4.38 9.64 9.23
N GLN A 188 3.25 9.62 9.94
CA GLN A 188 2.28 8.53 9.83
C GLN A 188 1.66 8.47 8.43
N PHE A 189 1.32 9.61 7.83
CA PHE A 189 0.78 9.66 6.47
C PHE A 189 1.82 9.18 5.45
N LEU A 190 3.06 9.67 5.55
CA LEU A 190 4.17 9.19 4.72
C LEU A 190 4.32 7.66 4.82
N ARG A 191 4.24 7.13 6.03
CA ARG A 191 4.32 5.68 6.27
C ARG A 191 3.20 4.91 5.59
N ILE A 192 1.96 5.44 5.61
CA ILE A 192 0.81 4.84 4.92
C ILE A 192 1.05 4.79 3.41
N LEU A 193 1.44 5.92 2.81
CA LEU A 193 1.72 6.01 1.37
C LEU A 193 2.85 5.06 0.96
N HIS A 194 3.95 5.10 1.69
CA HIS A 194 5.11 4.25 1.45
C HIS A 194 4.75 2.75 1.53
N TYR A 195 3.91 2.37 2.50
CA TYR A 195 3.46 1.01 2.65
C TYR A 195 2.54 0.56 1.51
N ALA A 196 1.58 1.40 1.12
CA ALA A 196 0.68 1.10 0.02
C ALA A 196 1.44 0.93 -1.32
N MET A 197 2.42 1.79 -1.58
CA MET A 197 3.27 1.69 -2.76
C MET A 197 4.09 0.40 -2.76
N TRP A 198 4.68 0.05 -1.62
CA TRP A 198 5.40 -1.20 -1.48
C TRP A 198 4.50 -2.42 -1.75
N CYS A 199 3.26 -2.42 -1.24
CA CYS A 199 2.29 -3.50 -1.47
C CYS A 199 1.91 -3.64 -2.95
N ASN A 200 2.12 -2.61 -3.74
CA ASN A 200 1.94 -2.64 -5.19
C ASN A 200 3.23 -2.94 -5.98
N GLY A 201 4.25 -3.46 -5.32
CA GLY A 201 5.49 -3.89 -5.94
C GLY A 201 6.51 -2.80 -6.20
N ASN A 202 6.25 -1.57 -5.75
CA ASN A 202 7.22 -0.49 -5.84
C ASN A 202 8.34 -0.68 -4.82
N TYR A 203 9.57 -0.75 -5.32
CA TYR A 203 10.73 -0.49 -4.49
C TYR A 203 10.83 1.02 -4.32
N HIS A 204 10.54 1.44 -3.12
CA HIS A 204 10.67 2.79 -2.65
C HIS A 204 12.01 3.41 -2.93
N ASN A 205 11.99 4.66 -3.31
CA ASN A 205 13.07 5.57 -2.99
C ASN A 205 12.49 6.66 -2.12
N THR A 206 13.01 6.69 -0.92
CA THR A 206 12.90 7.83 -0.04
C THR A 206 13.89 8.87 -0.47
#